data_7ee8cafcf0cf7fce17aecfb0039f8985
#
_entry.id   7ee8cafcf0cf7fce17aecfb0039f8985
#
_cell.length_a   1.000
_cell.length_b   1.000
_cell.length_c   1.000
_cell.angle_alpha   90.00
_cell.angle_beta   90.00
_cell.angle_gamma   90.00
#
_symmetry.space_group_name_H-M   'P 1'
#
loop_
_entity.id
_entity.type
_entity.pdbx_description
1 polymer ?
#
loop_
_entity_poly.entity_id
_entity_poly.type
_entity_poly.pdbx_seq_one_letter_code
_entity_poly.pdbx_strand_id
1 'polypeptide(L)' 'MNDEKKLVIQPQKYGGETAVVSMRMPKRMLADIDKVALETGRTRNEILMMSIEFALQHMEINTK' A
#
# COMPACT_ATOMS: atom_id res chain seq x y z
N MET A 1 14.97 -3.70 16.44
CA MET A 1 14.00 -3.51 15.46
C MET A 1 13.83 -4.69 14.57
N ASN A 2 12.67 -4.99 14.35
CA ASN A 2 12.36 -6.18 13.64
C ASN A 2 12.13 -5.92 12.17
N ASP A 3 13.02 -6.38 11.35
CA ASP A 3 12.94 -6.12 9.94
C ASP A 3 11.81 -6.85 9.27
N GLU A 4 11.32 -7.89 9.92
CA GLU A 4 10.25 -8.64 9.32
C GLU A 4 8.99 -7.84 9.15
N LYS A 5 8.86 -6.77 9.93
CA LYS A 5 7.68 -5.94 9.82
C LYS A 5 7.79 -4.90 8.76
N LYS A 6 8.93 -4.76 8.18
CA LYS A 6 9.11 -3.72 7.18
C LYS A 6 8.47 -4.11 5.88
N LEU A 7 7.93 -3.11 5.23
CA LEU A 7 7.44 -3.28 3.89
C LEU A 7 8.63 -3.19 2.96
N VAL A 8 8.98 -4.30 2.38
CA VAL A 8 10.13 -4.35 1.50
C VAL A 8 9.72 -3.90 0.11
N ILE A 9 10.49 -2.97 -0.43
CA ILE A 9 10.19 -2.47 -1.75
C ILE A 9 10.74 -3.42 -2.76
N GLN A 10 9.87 -3.97 -3.55
CA GLN A 10 10.25 -4.90 -4.60
C GLN A 10 10.32 -4.15 -5.92
N PRO A 11 11.02 -4.71 -6.89
CA PRO A 11 10.94 -4.14 -8.22
C PRO A 11 9.50 -4.06 -8.64
N GLN A 12 9.16 -2.97 -9.26
CA GLN A 12 7.79 -2.74 -9.59
C GLN A 12 7.28 -3.75 -10.58
N LYS A 13 6.24 -4.43 -10.19
CA LYS A 13 5.61 -5.38 -11.05
C LYS A 13 4.60 -4.70 -11.96
N TYR A 14 4.00 -3.64 -11.44
CA TYR A 14 2.95 -2.95 -12.15
C TYR A 14 3.45 -1.61 -12.62
N GLY A 15 4.19 -1.61 -13.70
CA GLY A 15 4.64 -0.37 -14.29
C GLY A 15 3.73 0.04 -15.42
N GLY A 16 4.06 1.15 -16.08
CA GLY A 16 3.36 1.58 -17.26
C GLY A 16 2.35 2.66 -16.99
N GLU A 17 1.32 2.68 -17.78
CA GLU A 17 0.32 3.73 -17.70
C GLU A 17 -0.46 3.68 -16.42
N THR A 18 -0.87 4.86 -15.96
CA THR A 18 -1.64 4.95 -14.73
C THR A 18 -3.00 5.52 -15.03
N ALA A 19 -3.90 5.28 -14.10
CA ALA A 19 -5.24 5.81 -14.16
C ALA A 19 -5.60 6.32 -12.79
N VAL A 20 -6.48 7.31 -12.75
CA VAL A 20 -6.92 7.86 -11.49
C VAL A 20 -8.08 7.03 -10.96
N VAL A 21 -7.97 6.63 -9.72
CA VAL A 21 -9.00 5.87 -9.05
C VAL A 21 -9.31 6.56 -7.74
N SER A 22 -10.59 6.70 -7.42
CA SER A 22 -10.95 7.25 -6.13
C SER A 22 -11.71 6.21 -5.34
N MET A 23 -11.58 6.31 -4.04
CA MET A 23 -12.26 5.39 -3.15
C MET A 23 -12.54 6.10 -1.84
N ARG A 24 -13.57 5.64 -1.19
CA ARG A 24 -13.87 6.11 0.15
C ARG A 24 -13.20 5.20 1.15
N MET A 25 -12.80 5.80 2.24
CA MET A 25 -12.02 5.06 3.21
C MET A 25 -12.41 5.56 4.59
N PRO A 26 -12.50 4.70 5.58
CA PRO A 26 -12.74 5.16 6.94
C PRO A 26 -11.65 6.14 7.35
N LYS A 27 -12.06 7.16 8.07
CA LYS A 27 -11.12 8.19 8.48
C LYS A 27 -9.98 7.62 9.32
N ARG A 28 -10.28 6.64 10.12
CA ARG A 28 -9.26 6.04 10.96
C ARG A 28 -8.21 5.34 10.14
N MET A 29 -8.65 4.64 9.11
CA MET A 29 -7.69 3.96 8.24
C MET A 29 -6.81 4.98 7.52
N LEU A 30 -7.40 6.06 7.09
CA LEU A 30 -6.63 7.11 6.42
C LEU A 30 -5.59 7.70 7.38
N ALA A 31 -5.98 7.89 8.63
CA ALA A 31 -5.04 8.41 9.62
C ALA A 31 -3.88 7.46 9.83
N ASP A 32 -4.17 6.17 9.85
CA ASP A 32 -3.10 5.18 10.01
C ASP A 32 -2.14 5.20 8.83
N ILE A 33 -2.69 5.34 7.64
CA ILE A 33 -1.86 5.43 6.45
C ILE A 33 -0.98 6.68 6.49
N ASP A 34 -1.55 7.80 6.90
CA ASP A 34 -0.79 9.03 6.99
C ASP A 34 0.31 8.93 8.03
N LYS A 35 0.05 8.21 9.10
CA LYS A 35 1.06 8.02 10.11
C LYS A 35 2.23 7.22 9.58
N VAL A 36 1.94 6.17 8.86
CA VAL A 36 3.01 5.37 8.27
C VAL A 36 3.79 6.20 7.26
N ALA A 37 3.09 6.99 6.48
CA ALA A 37 3.76 7.82 5.50
C ALA A 37 4.72 8.78 6.18
N LEU A 38 4.26 9.41 7.26
CA LEU A 38 5.10 10.34 7.98
C LEU A 38 6.32 9.64 8.58
N GLU A 39 6.11 8.49 9.16
CA GLU A 39 7.20 7.78 9.82
C GLU A 39 8.23 7.25 8.85
N THR A 40 7.84 6.99 7.64
CA THR A 40 8.75 6.43 6.65
C THR A 40 9.28 7.46 5.68
N GLY A 41 8.82 8.70 5.79
CA GLY A 41 9.26 9.74 4.87
C GLY A 41 8.70 9.57 3.48
N ARG A 42 7.55 8.92 3.36
CA ARG A 42 6.93 8.70 2.08
C ARG A 42 5.62 9.46 2.00
N THR A 43 5.09 9.57 0.81
CA THR A 43 3.81 10.23 0.64
C THR A 43 2.68 9.25 0.91
N ARG A 44 1.51 9.81 1.17
CA ARG A 44 0.33 8.98 1.34
C ARG A 44 0.13 8.09 0.12
N ASN A 45 0.29 8.67 -1.04
CA ASN A 45 0.05 7.93 -2.27
C ASN A 45 1.01 6.75 -2.41
N GLU A 46 2.27 6.95 -2.03
CA GLU A 46 3.23 5.86 -2.08
C GLU A 46 2.84 4.73 -1.16
N ILE A 47 2.40 5.08 0.05
CA ILE A 47 2.01 4.04 1.00
C ILE A 47 0.80 3.28 0.48
N LEU A 48 -0.16 4.00 -0.12
CA LEU A 48 -1.33 3.34 -0.68
C LEU A 48 -0.94 2.36 -1.78
N MET A 49 -0.09 2.81 -2.68
CA MET A 49 0.32 1.95 -3.78
C MET A 49 1.07 0.73 -3.30
N MET A 50 1.99 0.94 -2.37
CA MET A 50 2.78 -0.17 -1.86
C MET A 50 1.90 -1.17 -1.12
N SER A 51 0.93 -0.66 -0.38
CA SER A 51 0.04 -1.52 0.38
C SER A 51 -0.84 -2.35 -0.54
N ILE A 52 -1.34 -1.72 -1.59
CA ILE A 52 -2.21 -2.44 -2.52
C ILE A 52 -1.41 -3.49 -3.28
N GLU A 53 -0.21 -3.14 -3.70
CA GLU A 53 0.64 -4.10 -4.37
C GLU A 53 0.93 -5.30 -3.49
N PHE A 54 1.26 -5.01 -2.23
CA PHE A 54 1.54 -6.07 -1.28
C PHE A 54 0.32 -6.97 -1.12
N ALA A 55 -0.84 -6.35 -0.99
CA ALA A 55 -2.06 -7.12 -0.79
C ALA A 55 -2.37 -8.00 -1.98
N LEU A 56 -2.17 -7.46 -3.18
CA LEU A 56 -2.44 -8.24 -4.38
C LEU A 56 -1.52 -9.45 -4.49
N GLN A 57 -0.27 -9.28 -4.10
CA GLN A 57 0.67 -10.38 -4.18
C GLN A 57 0.37 -11.47 -3.19
N HIS A 58 -0.31 -11.14 -2.11
CA HIS A 58 -0.57 -12.11 -1.05
C HIS A 58 -2.04 -12.46 -0.93
N MET A 59 -2.83 -12.01 -1.88
CA MET A 59 -4.25 -12.25 -1.82
C MET A 59 -4.59 -13.59 -2.40
N GLU A 60 -5.47 -14.28 -1.72
CA GLU A 60 -5.95 -15.56 -2.18
C GLU A 60 -7.40 -15.41 -2.55
N ILE A 61 -7.74 -15.78 -3.77
CA ILE A 61 -9.10 -15.65 -4.21
C ILE A 61 -9.78 -16.99 -4.08
N ASN A 62 -10.82 -16.98 -3.27
CA ASN A 62 -11.57 -18.18 -3.01
C ASN A 62 -12.84 -18.13 -3.81
N THR A 63 -12.84 -18.78 -4.93
CA THR A 63 -14.07 -18.81 -5.72
C THR A 63 -14.72 -20.16 -5.57
N LYS A 64 -16.02 -20.14 -5.54
CA LYS A 64 -16.71 -21.38 -5.31
C LYS A 64 -17.35 -21.89 -6.50
#